data_6b5e19b33e0850b4fbd70223c9c95b30
#
_entry.id   6b5e19b33e0850b4fbd70223c9c95b30
#
_cell.length_a   1.000
_cell.length_b   1.000
_cell.length_c   1.000
_cell.angle_alpha   90.00
_cell.angle_beta   90.00
_cell.angle_gamma   90.00
#
_symmetry.space_group_name_H-M   'P 1'
#
loop_
_entity.id
_entity.type
_entity.pdbx_description
1 polymer ?
#
loop_
_entity_poly.entity_id
_entity_poly.type
_entity_poly.pdbx_seq_one_letter_code
_entity_poly.pdbx_strand_id
1 'polypeptide(L)'
;IDQFSKITNIPKLNLRTWENRYGYLVPSRTETNIRVYSDNLLVRGINTKLLLENGHKISKVSKMNDDEIQSAVEQVGLSNNKDVKVNYYLNNFIISAINFDEYKFNRLFIKALNEFDFIVFYKVIILPLLKRVGLLWLTNKMSPSQEHFLSELIKQKLYTLIDRTSVSNSAKEKWLLFLPENEFHEIGLLFAKY
;
A
#
# COMPACT_ATOMS: atom_id res chain seq x y z
N ILE A 1 14.45 14.25 -1.37
CA ILE A 1 14.56 13.59 -0.06
C ILE A 1 13.31 13.78 0.80
N ASP A 2 12.68 14.96 0.76
CA ASP A 2 11.47 15.24 1.55
C ASP A 2 10.31 14.32 1.21
N GLN A 3 10.04 14.18 -0.08
CA GLN A 3 9.01 13.27 -0.59
C GLN A 3 9.30 11.83 -0.21
N PHE A 4 10.51 11.34 -0.47
CA PHE A 4 10.94 9.99 -0.14
C PHE A 4 10.79 9.68 1.36
N SER A 5 11.25 10.59 2.22
CA SER A 5 11.11 10.47 3.68
C SER A 5 9.65 10.34 4.12
N LYS A 6 8.73 11.12 3.52
CA LYS A 6 7.31 11.09 3.86
C LYS A 6 6.61 9.81 3.37
N ILE A 7 6.95 9.30 2.18
CA ILE A 7 6.36 8.06 1.64
C ILE A 7 6.82 6.84 2.44
N THR A 8 8.14 6.75 2.67
CA THR A 8 8.75 5.59 3.34
C THR A 8 8.63 5.67 4.87
N ASN A 9 8.23 6.82 5.42
CA ASN A 9 8.26 7.11 6.86
C ASN A 9 9.66 6.91 7.49
N ILE A 10 10.73 7.18 6.70
CA ILE A 10 12.12 7.16 7.16
C ILE A 10 12.59 8.61 7.35
N PRO A 11 13.06 9.00 8.54
CA PRO A 11 13.58 10.34 8.78
C PRO A 11 14.71 10.72 7.83
N LYS A 12 14.72 11.96 7.32
CA LYS A 12 15.75 12.47 6.40
C LYS A 12 17.17 12.30 6.94
N LEU A 13 17.34 12.44 8.25
CA LEU A 13 18.64 12.25 8.90
C LEU A 13 19.12 10.80 8.70
N ASN A 14 18.24 9.82 8.88
CA ASN A 14 18.56 8.42 8.68
C ASN A 14 18.92 8.13 7.21
N LEU A 15 18.16 8.68 6.26
CA LEU A 15 18.44 8.53 4.82
C LEU A 15 19.85 9.03 4.47
N ARG A 16 20.22 10.23 4.95
CA ARG A 16 21.56 10.78 4.74
C ARG A 16 22.65 9.94 5.42
N THR A 17 22.38 9.48 6.64
CA THR A 17 23.31 8.62 7.37
C THR A 17 23.51 7.28 6.67
N TRP A 18 22.45 6.69 6.12
CA TRP A 18 22.54 5.40 5.42
C TRP A 18 23.21 5.54 4.05
N GLU A 19 22.94 6.65 3.33
CA GLU A 19 23.65 7.01 2.10
C GLU A 19 25.17 7.06 2.38
N ASN A 20 25.58 7.82 3.41
CA ASN A 20 27.01 8.05 3.70
C ASN A 20 27.71 6.84 4.35
N ARG A 21 27.05 6.15 5.30
CA ARG A 21 27.69 5.11 6.10
C ARG A 21 27.65 3.74 5.45
N TYR A 22 26.59 3.44 4.71
CA TYR A 22 26.34 2.12 4.14
C TYR A 22 26.26 2.11 2.62
N GLY A 23 26.32 3.26 1.94
CA GLY A 23 26.05 3.34 0.50
C GLY A 23 24.63 2.84 0.17
N TYR A 24 23.65 3.08 1.07
CA TYR A 24 22.34 2.48 0.99
C TYR A 24 21.26 3.52 0.65
N LEU A 25 20.31 3.14 -0.24
CA LEU A 25 19.28 4.03 -0.79
C LEU A 25 19.89 5.29 -1.42
N VAL A 26 20.95 5.08 -2.19
CA VAL A 26 21.70 6.16 -2.85
C VAL A 26 20.89 6.76 -4.01
N PRO A 27 20.45 8.03 -3.92
CA PRO A 27 19.72 8.69 -5.01
C PRO A 27 20.64 9.07 -6.16
N SER A 28 20.09 9.21 -7.36
CA SER A 28 20.72 10.00 -8.40
C SER A 28 20.69 11.48 -8.03
N ARG A 29 21.49 12.30 -8.73
CA ARG A 29 21.52 13.75 -8.51
C ARG A 29 21.33 14.49 -9.82
N THR A 30 20.56 15.57 -9.77
CA THR A 30 20.45 16.52 -10.89
C THR A 30 21.76 17.30 -11.04
N GLU A 31 21.89 18.02 -12.14
CA GLU A 31 22.99 18.98 -12.36
C GLU A 31 23.10 20.04 -11.24
N THR A 32 21.98 20.40 -10.63
CA THR A 32 21.88 21.30 -9.47
C THR A 32 22.06 20.59 -8.13
N ASN A 33 22.56 19.35 -8.12
CA ASN A 33 22.85 18.54 -6.93
C ASN A 33 21.61 18.17 -6.08
N ILE A 34 20.41 18.19 -6.67
CA ILE A 34 19.18 17.76 -5.99
C ILE A 34 19.05 16.23 -6.04
N ARG A 35 18.71 15.60 -4.89
CA ARG A 35 18.49 14.15 -4.79
C ARG A 35 17.21 13.72 -5.49
N VAL A 36 17.32 12.76 -6.40
CA VAL A 36 16.19 12.11 -7.11
C VAL A 36 16.17 10.62 -6.75
N TYR A 37 15.06 10.14 -6.22
CA TYR A 37 14.86 8.75 -5.86
C TYR A 37 13.93 8.08 -6.90
N SER A 38 14.39 6.97 -7.47
CA SER A 38 13.58 6.15 -8.39
C SER A 38 12.50 5.37 -7.65
N ASP A 39 11.53 4.84 -8.40
CA ASP A 39 10.47 3.97 -7.87
C ASP A 39 11.06 2.70 -7.23
N ASN A 40 12.12 2.12 -7.81
CA ASN A 40 12.83 0.98 -7.21
C ASN A 40 13.41 1.32 -5.83
N LEU A 41 14.03 2.50 -5.68
CA LEU A 41 14.51 2.95 -4.37
C LEU A 41 13.35 3.19 -3.40
N LEU A 42 12.20 3.67 -3.91
CA LEU A 42 11.01 3.88 -3.10
C LEU A 42 10.47 2.56 -2.54
N VAL A 43 10.32 1.55 -3.40
CA VAL A 43 9.91 0.19 -3.01
C VAL A 43 10.89 -0.38 -1.98
N ARG A 44 12.19 -0.27 -2.25
CA ARG A 44 13.23 -0.72 -1.33
C ARG A 44 13.18 0.01 0.01
N GLY A 45 12.92 1.32 0.02
CA GLY A 45 12.73 2.13 1.22
C GLY A 45 11.52 1.72 2.06
N ILE A 46 10.37 1.45 1.42
CA ILE A 46 9.14 0.97 2.08
C ILE A 46 9.42 -0.39 2.76
N ASN A 47 10.03 -1.32 2.03
CA ASN A 47 10.39 -2.64 2.55
C ASN A 47 11.39 -2.55 3.70
N THR A 48 12.41 -1.69 3.57
CA THR A 48 13.39 -1.44 4.64
C THR A 48 12.70 -0.97 5.92
N LYS A 49 11.80 0.00 5.81
CA LYS A 49 11.07 0.53 6.97
C LYS A 49 10.27 -0.56 7.68
N LEU A 50 9.57 -1.40 6.91
CA LEU A 50 8.82 -2.54 7.46
C LEU A 50 9.74 -3.51 8.22
N LEU A 51 10.90 -3.87 7.65
CA LEU A 51 11.87 -4.75 8.29
C LEU A 51 12.44 -4.16 9.58
N LEU A 52 12.78 -2.86 9.58
CA LEU A 52 13.29 -2.18 10.78
C LEU A 52 12.26 -2.12 11.92
N GLU A 53 10.99 -1.89 11.59
CA GLU A 53 9.88 -1.91 12.56
C GLU A 53 9.65 -3.32 13.15
N ASN A 54 10.11 -4.36 12.44
CA ASN A 54 10.04 -5.75 12.88
C ASN A 54 11.38 -6.30 13.38
N GLY A 55 12.25 -5.42 13.89
CA GLY A 55 13.44 -5.80 14.66
C GLY A 55 14.71 -6.04 13.83
N HIS A 56 14.65 -5.89 12.50
CA HIS A 56 15.86 -5.97 11.68
C HIS A 56 16.76 -4.73 11.90
N LYS A 57 18.08 -4.93 11.91
CA LYS A 57 19.04 -3.83 12.03
C LYS A 57 19.41 -3.31 10.64
N ILE A 58 19.51 -1.99 10.47
CA ILE A 58 19.90 -1.38 9.19
C ILE A 58 21.26 -1.90 8.68
N SER A 59 22.19 -2.18 9.57
CA SER A 59 23.50 -2.74 9.21
C SER A 59 23.43 -4.14 8.56
N LYS A 60 22.33 -4.88 8.76
CA LYS A 60 22.04 -6.14 8.06
C LYS A 60 21.25 -5.87 6.77
N VAL A 61 20.15 -5.10 6.88
CA VAL A 61 19.26 -4.81 5.74
C VAL A 61 20.02 -4.11 4.60
N SER A 62 20.97 -3.22 4.91
CA SER A 62 21.76 -2.52 3.90
C SER A 62 22.67 -3.43 3.06
N LYS A 63 22.94 -4.66 3.52
CA LYS A 63 23.76 -5.65 2.80
C LYS A 63 22.92 -6.66 2.01
N MET A 64 21.61 -6.68 2.22
CA MET A 64 20.68 -7.58 1.53
C MET A 64 20.50 -7.13 0.07
N ASN A 65 20.42 -8.08 -0.85
CA ASN A 65 19.93 -7.85 -2.20
C ASN A 65 18.38 -7.75 -2.21
N ASP A 66 17.77 -7.50 -3.36
CA ASP A 66 16.31 -7.29 -3.45
C ASP A 66 15.53 -8.58 -3.15
N ASP A 67 16.02 -9.74 -3.55
CA ASP A 67 15.39 -11.04 -3.28
C ASP A 67 15.43 -11.38 -1.78
N GLU A 68 16.54 -11.10 -1.11
CA GLU A 68 16.68 -11.27 0.33
C GLU A 68 15.75 -10.36 1.12
N ILE A 69 15.61 -9.09 0.68
CA ILE A 69 14.66 -8.14 1.27
C ILE A 69 13.24 -8.63 1.06
N GLN A 70 12.89 -9.08 -0.16
CA GLN A 70 11.55 -9.59 -0.46
C GLN A 70 11.23 -10.82 0.40
N SER A 71 12.15 -11.78 0.51
CA SER A 71 11.99 -12.97 1.35
C SER A 71 11.79 -12.60 2.82
N ALA A 72 12.57 -11.64 3.35
CA ALA A 72 12.43 -11.17 4.72
C ALA A 72 11.07 -10.47 4.95
N VAL A 73 10.58 -9.69 3.98
CA VAL A 73 9.26 -9.04 4.02
C VAL A 73 8.14 -10.09 4.03
N GLU A 74 8.27 -11.17 3.26
CA GLU A 74 7.29 -12.26 3.27
C GLU A 74 7.24 -12.96 4.63
N GLN A 75 8.39 -13.16 5.29
CA GLN A 75 8.43 -13.69 6.66
C GLN A 75 7.71 -12.77 7.66
N VAL A 76 7.84 -11.45 7.53
CA VAL A 76 7.06 -10.49 8.33
C VAL A 76 5.56 -10.68 8.11
N GLY A 77 5.13 -10.95 6.88
CA GLY A 77 3.74 -11.23 6.52
C GLY A 77 3.16 -12.52 7.11
N LEU A 78 4.00 -13.41 7.63
CA LEU A 78 3.58 -14.63 8.35
C LEU A 78 3.39 -14.41 9.86
N SER A 79 3.68 -13.22 10.37
CA SER A 79 3.52 -12.88 11.80
C SER A 79 2.07 -13.11 12.26
N ASN A 80 1.89 -13.61 13.49
CA ASN A 80 0.58 -13.70 14.13
C ASN A 80 0.11 -12.36 14.74
N ASN A 81 0.98 -11.36 14.79
CA ASN A 81 0.63 -10.02 15.27
C ASN A 81 -0.22 -9.30 14.21
N LYS A 82 -1.44 -8.90 14.60
CA LYS A 82 -2.42 -8.27 13.71
C LYS A 82 -1.91 -6.94 13.12
N ASP A 83 -1.27 -6.11 13.93
CA ASP A 83 -0.78 -4.81 13.48
C ASP A 83 0.38 -4.96 12.48
N VAL A 84 1.25 -5.95 12.70
CA VAL A 84 2.33 -6.31 11.77
C VAL A 84 1.76 -6.76 10.43
N LYS A 85 0.73 -7.62 10.45
CA LYS A 85 0.04 -8.06 9.23
C LYS A 85 -0.62 -6.91 8.48
N VAL A 86 -1.33 -6.04 9.19
CA VAL A 86 -1.98 -4.86 8.58
C VAL A 86 -0.93 -3.99 7.88
N ASN A 87 0.19 -3.69 8.54
CA ASN A 87 1.29 -2.92 7.94
C ASN A 87 1.92 -3.62 6.73
N TYR A 88 2.07 -4.95 6.79
CA TYR A 88 2.53 -5.75 5.65
C TYR A 88 1.59 -5.59 4.44
N TYR A 89 0.28 -5.74 4.63
CA TYR A 89 -0.69 -5.60 3.55
C TYR A 89 -0.72 -4.18 2.98
N LEU A 90 -0.79 -3.14 3.85
CA LEU A 90 -0.79 -1.74 3.43
C LEU A 90 0.43 -1.40 2.56
N ASN A 91 1.63 -1.80 2.99
CA ASN A 91 2.85 -1.53 2.25
C ASN A 91 2.88 -2.27 0.90
N ASN A 92 2.48 -3.54 0.88
CA ASN A 92 2.50 -4.33 -0.34
C ASN A 92 1.43 -3.91 -1.36
N PHE A 93 0.25 -3.45 -0.93
CA PHE A 93 -0.73 -2.83 -1.83
C PHE A 93 -0.21 -1.51 -2.44
N ILE A 94 0.48 -0.67 -1.66
CA ILE A 94 1.12 0.54 -2.17
C ILE A 94 2.21 0.19 -3.19
N ILE A 95 3.04 -0.82 -2.91
CA ILE A 95 4.08 -1.29 -3.83
C ILE A 95 3.45 -1.82 -5.13
N SER A 96 2.34 -2.57 -5.05
CA SER A 96 1.66 -3.04 -6.26
C SER A 96 1.13 -1.88 -7.11
N ALA A 97 0.64 -0.80 -6.48
CA ALA A 97 0.21 0.40 -7.20
C ALA A 97 1.37 1.15 -7.84
N ILE A 98 2.50 1.32 -7.14
CA ILE A 98 3.72 1.97 -7.67
C ILE A 98 4.22 1.26 -8.93
N ASN A 99 4.20 -0.08 -8.92
CA ASN A 99 4.72 -0.92 -10.00
C ASN A 99 3.66 -1.29 -11.06
N PHE A 100 2.40 -0.88 -10.92
CA PHE A 100 1.28 -1.34 -11.75
C PHE A 100 1.16 -2.87 -11.78
N ASP A 101 1.45 -3.54 -10.65
CA ASP A 101 1.49 -4.99 -10.52
C ASP A 101 0.11 -5.54 -10.09
N GLU A 102 -0.74 -5.78 -11.07
CA GLU A 102 -2.07 -6.36 -10.88
C GLU A 102 -2.00 -7.78 -10.30
N TYR A 103 -1.03 -8.59 -10.75
CA TYR A 103 -0.87 -9.96 -10.27
C TYR A 103 -0.58 -10.00 -8.76
N LYS A 104 0.36 -9.17 -8.30
CA LYS A 104 0.68 -9.01 -6.88
C LYS A 104 -0.53 -8.52 -6.10
N PHE A 105 -1.25 -7.49 -6.61
CA PHE A 105 -2.47 -6.98 -5.99
C PHE A 105 -3.50 -8.11 -5.79
N ASN A 106 -3.79 -8.87 -6.84
CA ASN A 106 -4.77 -9.95 -6.80
C ASN A 106 -4.39 -11.03 -5.77
N ARG A 107 -3.13 -11.46 -5.73
CA ARG A 107 -2.64 -12.41 -4.73
C ARG A 107 -2.78 -11.90 -3.29
N LEU A 108 -2.43 -10.65 -3.05
CA LEU A 108 -2.56 -10.01 -1.75
C LEU A 108 -4.02 -9.91 -1.32
N PHE A 109 -4.91 -9.54 -2.23
CA PHE A 109 -6.34 -9.41 -1.94
C PHE A 109 -6.95 -10.76 -1.54
N ILE A 110 -6.68 -11.82 -2.30
CA ILE A 110 -7.15 -13.17 -1.97
C ILE A 110 -6.58 -13.65 -0.63
N LYS A 111 -5.27 -13.44 -0.42
CA LYS A 111 -4.61 -13.82 0.84
C LYS A 111 -5.24 -13.10 2.03
N ALA A 112 -5.49 -11.80 1.90
CA ALA A 112 -6.10 -11.00 2.95
C ALA A 112 -7.55 -11.45 3.26
N LEU A 113 -8.36 -11.79 2.24
CA LEU A 113 -9.72 -12.33 2.45
C LEU A 113 -9.73 -13.70 3.15
N ASN A 114 -8.68 -14.49 3.03
CA ASN A 114 -8.55 -15.76 3.75
C ASN A 114 -8.11 -15.55 5.23
N GLU A 115 -7.52 -14.41 5.56
CA GLU A 115 -7.00 -14.12 6.90
C GLU A 115 -7.92 -13.18 7.71
N PHE A 116 -8.74 -12.39 7.03
CA PHE A 116 -9.65 -11.40 7.64
C PHE A 116 -11.05 -11.57 7.09
N ASP A 117 -12.05 -11.46 7.96
CA ASP A 117 -13.41 -11.18 7.50
C ASP A 117 -13.42 -9.93 6.62
N PHE A 118 -14.26 -9.92 5.56
CA PHE A 118 -14.25 -8.84 4.58
C PHE A 118 -14.53 -7.46 5.20
N ILE A 119 -15.46 -7.37 6.15
CA ILE A 119 -15.77 -6.09 6.81
C ILE A 119 -14.57 -5.60 7.61
N VAL A 120 -13.89 -6.52 8.31
CA VAL A 120 -12.66 -6.22 9.05
C VAL A 120 -11.56 -5.81 8.06
N PHE A 121 -11.32 -6.58 7.01
CA PHE A 121 -10.35 -6.27 5.96
C PHE A 121 -10.57 -4.88 5.36
N TYR A 122 -11.81 -4.55 5.00
CA TYR A 122 -12.14 -3.23 4.47
C TYR A 122 -11.78 -2.12 5.47
N LYS A 123 -12.20 -2.26 6.75
CA LYS A 123 -12.00 -1.24 7.78
C LYS A 123 -10.53 -1.04 8.17
N VAL A 124 -9.76 -2.14 8.29
CA VAL A 124 -8.39 -2.06 8.83
C VAL A 124 -7.31 -2.00 7.75
N ILE A 125 -7.62 -2.35 6.49
CA ILE A 125 -6.66 -2.34 5.40
C ILE A 125 -7.13 -1.43 4.27
N ILE A 126 -8.28 -1.68 3.63
CA ILE A 126 -8.70 -0.92 2.44
C ILE A 126 -8.93 0.55 2.76
N LEU A 127 -9.67 0.88 3.79
CA LEU A 127 -9.95 2.28 4.16
C LEU A 127 -8.68 3.06 4.56
N PRO A 128 -7.77 2.54 5.40
CA PRO A 128 -6.48 3.17 5.65
C PRO A 128 -5.58 3.28 4.40
N LEU A 129 -5.62 2.28 3.50
CA LEU A 129 -4.90 2.30 2.23
C LEU A 129 -5.36 3.47 1.36
N LEU A 130 -6.68 3.61 1.15
CA LEU A 130 -7.25 4.72 0.37
C LEU A 130 -6.90 6.09 0.97
N LYS A 131 -6.97 6.23 2.30
CA LYS A 131 -6.54 7.47 2.99
C LYS A 131 -5.06 7.77 2.73
N ARG A 132 -4.18 6.76 2.84
CA ARG A 132 -2.74 6.93 2.63
C ARG A 132 -2.43 7.27 1.17
N VAL A 133 -3.07 6.62 0.22
CA VAL A 133 -2.94 6.88 -1.22
C VAL A 133 -3.42 8.28 -1.56
N GLY A 134 -4.57 8.71 -1.04
CA GLY A 134 -5.08 10.07 -1.20
C GLY A 134 -4.11 11.15 -0.68
N LEU A 135 -3.47 10.92 0.47
CA LEU A 135 -2.42 11.81 0.99
C LEU A 135 -1.16 11.81 0.10
N LEU A 136 -0.78 10.67 -0.45
CA LEU A 136 0.36 10.57 -1.37
C LEU A 136 0.06 11.31 -2.69
N TRP A 137 -1.15 11.20 -3.20
CA TRP A 137 -1.61 11.93 -4.38
C TRP A 137 -1.65 13.44 -4.14
N LEU A 138 -2.32 13.92 -3.09
CA LEU A 138 -2.39 15.34 -2.72
C LEU A 138 -1.01 15.99 -2.52
N THR A 139 0.00 15.20 -2.20
CA THR A 139 1.37 15.67 -2.00
C THR A 139 2.29 15.42 -3.20
N ASN A 140 1.72 15.09 -4.38
CA ASN A 140 2.45 14.77 -5.63
C ASN A 140 3.50 13.65 -5.45
N LYS A 141 3.20 12.62 -4.66
CA LYS A 141 4.10 11.51 -4.33
C LYS A 141 3.65 10.19 -4.92
N MET A 142 2.45 10.17 -5.43
CA MET A 142 1.88 9.11 -6.24
C MET A 142 1.26 9.77 -7.46
N SER A 143 1.47 9.22 -8.64
CA SER A 143 0.85 9.76 -9.85
C SER A 143 -0.65 9.47 -9.86
N PRO A 144 -1.47 10.30 -10.54
CA PRO A 144 -2.88 9.98 -10.74
C PRO A 144 -3.09 8.59 -11.34
N SER A 145 -2.22 8.16 -12.27
CA SER A 145 -2.31 6.85 -12.89
C SER A 145 -2.12 5.70 -11.90
N GLN A 146 -1.21 5.84 -10.94
CA GLN A 146 -0.99 4.82 -9.89
C GLN A 146 -2.16 4.77 -8.91
N GLU A 147 -2.72 5.92 -8.53
CA GLU A 147 -3.93 6.00 -7.71
C GLU A 147 -5.13 5.37 -8.41
N HIS A 148 -5.39 5.75 -9.67
CA HIS A 148 -6.49 5.19 -10.46
C HIS A 148 -6.34 3.69 -10.69
N PHE A 149 -5.13 3.20 -10.98
CA PHE A 149 -4.86 1.78 -11.08
C PHE A 149 -5.29 1.02 -9.82
N LEU A 150 -4.92 1.52 -8.65
CA LEU A 150 -5.28 0.90 -7.38
C LEU A 150 -6.79 0.96 -7.11
N SER A 151 -7.41 2.13 -7.31
CA SER A 151 -8.83 2.33 -7.04
C SER A 151 -9.71 1.49 -7.97
N GLU A 152 -9.34 1.36 -9.25
CA GLU A 152 -10.05 0.49 -10.21
C GLU A 152 -9.96 -0.99 -9.83
N LEU A 153 -8.78 -1.48 -9.41
CA LEU A 153 -8.65 -2.85 -8.92
C LEU A 153 -9.48 -3.11 -7.67
N ILE A 154 -9.54 -2.16 -6.74
CA ILE A 154 -10.39 -2.26 -5.55
C ILE A 154 -11.86 -2.33 -5.95
N LYS A 155 -12.33 -1.46 -6.85
CA LYS A 155 -13.71 -1.47 -7.36
C LYS A 155 -14.05 -2.79 -8.03
N GLN A 156 -13.18 -3.30 -8.88
CA GLN A 156 -13.37 -4.61 -9.53
C GLN A 156 -13.57 -5.75 -8.51
N LYS A 157 -12.82 -5.75 -7.42
CA LYS A 157 -12.99 -6.74 -6.34
C LYS A 157 -14.31 -6.56 -5.59
N LEU A 158 -14.71 -5.33 -5.31
CA LEU A 158 -15.99 -5.03 -4.66
C LEU A 158 -17.16 -5.47 -5.54
N TYR A 159 -17.16 -5.19 -6.84
CA TYR A 159 -18.19 -5.69 -7.77
C TYR A 159 -18.27 -7.22 -7.75
N THR A 160 -17.12 -7.89 -7.80
CA THR A 160 -17.09 -9.37 -7.75
C THR A 160 -17.66 -9.92 -6.42
N LEU A 161 -17.39 -9.25 -5.31
CA LEU A 161 -17.92 -9.66 -4.00
C LEU A 161 -19.43 -9.41 -3.91
N ILE A 162 -19.89 -8.25 -4.37
CA ILE A 162 -21.32 -7.90 -4.42
C ILE A 162 -22.12 -8.89 -5.27
N ASP A 163 -21.59 -9.26 -6.45
CA ASP A 163 -22.24 -10.19 -7.38
C ASP A 163 -22.44 -11.59 -6.76
N ARG A 164 -21.58 -11.96 -5.82
CA ARG A 164 -21.67 -13.23 -5.08
C ARG A 164 -22.65 -13.19 -3.90
N THR A 165 -23.17 -12.03 -3.54
CA THR A 165 -24.15 -11.91 -2.44
C THR A 165 -25.55 -12.26 -2.96
N SER A 166 -26.30 -13.05 -2.18
CA SER A 166 -27.69 -13.36 -2.51
C SER A 166 -28.60 -12.16 -2.19
N VAL A 167 -29.45 -11.79 -3.13
CA VAL A 167 -30.48 -10.77 -2.90
C VAL A 167 -31.68 -11.44 -2.25
N SER A 168 -32.11 -10.95 -1.08
CA SER A 168 -33.32 -11.43 -0.40
C SER A 168 -34.56 -10.70 -0.92
N ASN A 169 -35.52 -11.44 -1.43
CA ASN A 169 -36.83 -10.89 -1.83
C ASN A 169 -37.73 -10.53 -0.63
N SER A 170 -37.34 -10.91 0.58
CA SER A 170 -38.11 -10.69 1.83
C SER A 170 -37.58 -9.52 2.67
N ALA A 171 -36.74 -8.67 2.11
CA ALA A 171 -36.18 -7.50 2.80
C ALA A 171 -37.32 -6.54 3.22
N LYS A 172 -37.36 -6.19 4.51
CA LYS A 172 -38.35 -5.27 5.07
C LYS A 172 -38.09 -3.84 4.71
N GLU A 173 -36.85 -3.51 4.43
CA GLU A 173 -36.41 -2.15 4.10
C GLU A 173 -35.67 -2.15 2.76
N LYS A 174 -35.80 -1.03 2.03
CA LYS A 174 -35.09 -0.78 0.78
C LYS A 174 -34.26 0.47 0.94
N TRP A 175 -32.98 0.38 0.61
CA TRP A 175 -32.05 1.50 0.67
C TRP A 175 -31.65 1.91 -0.74
N LEU A 176 -31.75 3.20 -1.04
CA LEU A 176 -31.22 3.77 -2.27
C LEU A 176 -29.84 4.37 -1.99
N LEU A 177 -28.82 3.82 -2.64
CA LEU A 177 -27.45 4.32 -2.55
C LEU A 177 -27.14 5.12 -3.81
N PHE A 178 -26.72 6.36 -3.68
CA PHE A 178 -26.36 7.23 -4.80
C PHE A 178 -25.24 8.19 -4.42
N LEU A 179 -24.54 8.72 -5.43
CA LEU A 179 -23.58 9.82 -5.28
C LEU A 179 -24.25 11.12 -5.70
N PRO A 180 -23.89 12.26 -5.10
CA PRO A 180 -24.27 13.59 -5.61
C PRO A 180 -23.77 13.80 -7.04
N GLU A 181 -24.36 14.74 -7.73
CA GLU A 181 -23.90 15.14 -9.06
C GLU A 181 -22.42 15.58 -9.01
N ASN A 182 -21.62 15.12 -9.98
CA ASN A 182 -20.17 15.35 -10.09
C ASN A 182 -19.29 14.70 -8.99
N GLU A 183 -19.85 13.80 -8.18
CA GLU A 183 -19.07 12.97 -7.25
C GLU A 183 -18.84 11.59 -7.85
N PHE A 184 -17.56 11.13 -7.90
CA PHE A 184 -17.15 9.88 -8.54
C PHE A 184 -16.51 8.88 -7.58
N HIS A 185 -16.43 9.20 -6.27
CA HIS A 185 -15.81 8.34 -5.26
C HIS A 185 -16.75 7.21 -4.81
N GLU A 186 -16.98 6.25 -5.68
CA GLU A 186 -18.00 5.20 -5.50
C GLU A 186 -17.61 4.03 -4.58
N ILE A 187 -16.32 3.90 -4.18
CA ILE A 187 -15.84 2.77 -3.38
C ILE A 187 -16.61 2.63 -2.06
N GLY A 188 -16.92 3.76 -1.42
CA GLY A 188 -17.73 3.77 -0.20
C GLY A 188 -19.15 3.24 -0.41
N LEU A 189 -19.79 3.59 -1.53
CA LEU A 189 -21.12 3.07 -1.88
C LEU A 189 -21.08 1.58 -2.22
N LEU A 190 -20.07 1.13 -2.95
CA LEU A 190 -19.88 -0.29 -3.25
C LEU A 190 -19.72 -1.12 -1.98
N PHE A 191 -18.96 -0.61 -1.01
CA PHE A 191 -18.86 -1.25 0.30
C PHE A 191 -20.20 -1.25 1.07
N ALA A 192 -20.96 -0.15 1.02
CA ALA A 192 -22.26 -0.06 1.67
C ALA A 192 -23.30 -0.99 1.03
N LYS A 193 -23.16 -1.28 -0.28
CA LYS A 193 -24.03 -2.22 -1.00
C LYS A 193 -23.73 -3.68 -0.64
N TYR A 194 -22.49 -4.00 -0.32
CA TYR A 194 -22.09 -5.35 0.13
C TYR A 194 -22.66 -5.65 1.52
#